data_9f79fd0cfb36dd5f1173677a952794d2
#
_entry.id   9f79fd0cfb36dd5f1173677a952794d2
#
_cell.length_a   1.000
_cell.length_b   1.000
_cell.length_c   1.000
_cell.angle_alpha   90.00
_cell.angle_beta   90.00
_cell.angle_gamma   90.00
#
_symmetry.space_group_name_H-M   'P 1'
#
loop_
_entity.id
_entity.type
_entity.pdbx_description
1 polymer ?
#
loop_
_entity_poly.entity_id
_entity_poly.type
_entity_poly.pdbx_seq_one_letter_code
_entity_poly.pdbx_strand_id
1 'polypeptide(L)'
;MAFNEAWNEREFDAMKELSGDSIKFFGGNGIERDFDWIKEASFRGDSIRSSNSASLETELKHIYSLVLNPNSGHEIVKTHFIYTYTDSLENINRWRQFETFIVKDGVVRRWSGSGQDIPEEDEEESVEETE
;
A
#
# COMPACT_ATOMS: atom_id res chain seq x y z
N MET A 1 -1.57 10.28 -2.43
CA MET A 1 -2.19 9.80 -3.66
C MET A 1 -3.61 9.33 -3.37
N ALA A 2 -4.58 9.76 -4.17
CA ALA A 2 -6.00 9.46 -3.93
C ALA A 2 -6.30 7.96 -3.87
N PHE A 3 -5.64 7.15 -4.69
CA PHE A 3 -5.81 5.71 -4.67
C PHE A 3 -5.37 5.09 -3.33
N ASN A 4 -4.23 5.53 -2.79
CA ASN A 4 -3.76 5.05 -1.49
C ASN A 4 -4.70 5.45 -0.36
N GLU A 5 -5.23 6.68 -0.40
CA GLU A 5 -6.17 7.13 0.62
C GLU A 5 -7.45 6.30 0.58
N ALA A 6 -7.97 6.03 -0.61
CA ALA A 6 -9.14 5.18 -0.78
C ALA A 6 -8.87 3.75 -0.28
N TRP A 7 -7.68 3.20 -0.55
CA TRP A 7 -7.29 1.89 -0.05
C TRP A 7 -7.24 1.84 1.47
N ASN A 8 -6.58 2.82 2.08
CA ASN A 8 -6.42 2.86 3.53
C ASN A 8 -7.76 3.05 4.25
N GLU A 9 -8.70 3.75 3.64
CA GLU A 9 -10.05 3.97 4.16
C GLU A 9 -11.05 2.92 3.69
N ARG A 10 -10.62 1.95 2.90
CA ARG A 10 -11.45 0.88 2.33
C ARG A 10 -12.62 1.39 1.49
N GLU A 11 -12.40 2.47 0.78
CA GLU A 11 -13.37 3.05 -0.15
C GLU A 11 -13.22 2.40 -1.52
N PHE A 12 -13.76 1.19 -1.66
CA PHE A 12 -13.54 0.36 -2.85
C PHE A 12 -14.13 0.93 -4.13
N ASP A 13 -15.26 1.62 -4.04
CA ASP A 13 -15.84 2.25 -5.22
C ASP A 13 -14.95 3.38 -5.76
N ALA A 14 -14.37 4.17 -4.85
CA ALA A 14 -13.43 5.22 -5.22
C ALA A 14 -12.15 4.63 -5.84
N MET A 15 -11.64 3.51 -5.27
CA MET A 15 -10.50 2.82 -5.86
C MET A 15 -10.80 2.35 -7.27
N LYS A 16 -12.00 1.83 -7.49
CA LYS A 16 -12.40 1.32 -8.79
C LYS A 16 -12.53 2.43 -9.83
N GLU A 17 -12.99 3.60 -9.43
CA GLU A 17 -13.02 4.77 -10.31
C GLU A 17 -11.63 5.26 -10.71
N LEU A 18 -10.67 5.17 -9.77
CA LEU A 18 -9.28 5.58 -9.99
C LEU A 18 -8.45 4.53 -10.69
N SER A 19 -8.99 3.33 -10.86
CA SER A 19 -8.33 2.23 -11.55
C SER A 19 -9.21 1.73 -12.69
N GLY A 20 -8.61 1.21 -13.72
CA GLY A 20 -9.37 0.61 -14.82
C GLY A 20 -9.99 -0.72 -14.40
N ASP A 21 -10.91 -1.24 -15.23
CA ASP A 21 -11.54 -2.54 -14.98
C ASP A 21 -10.55 -3.69 -14.96
N SER A 22 -9.36 -3.48 -15.49
CA SER A 22 -8.33 -4.49 -15.61
C SER A 22 -7.11 -4.20 -14.75
N ILE A 23 -7.28 -3.49 -13.63
CA ILE A 23 -6.17 -3.27 -12.70
C ILE A 23 -5.58 -4.61 -12.24
N LYS A 24 -4.26 -4.68 -12.21
CA LYS A 24 -3.53 -5.86 -11.77
C LYS A 24 -2.72 -5.52 -10.54
N PHE A 25 -2.78 -6.38 -9.54
CA PHE A 25 -2.02 -6.26 -8.31
C PHE A 25 -0.97 -7.36 -8.22
N PHE A 26 0.24 -6.99 -7.84
CA PHE A 26 1.34 -7.93 -7.60
C PHE A 26 1.86 -7.73 -6.19
N GLY A 27 1.72 -8.74 -5.36
CA GLY A 27 2.32 -8.74 -4.02
C GLY A 27 3.81 -9.07 -4.07
N GLY A 28 4.42 -9.17 -2.89
CA GLY A 28 5.85 -9.49 -2.76
C GLY A 28 6.26 -10.83 -3.35
N ASN A 29 5.32 -11.76 -3.54
CA ASN A 29 5.56 -13.06 -4.16
C ASN A 29 5.50 -13.03 -5.71
N GLY A 30 5.15 -11.89 -6.29
CA GLY A 30 5.05 -11.74 -7.74
C GLY A 30 3.81 -12.34 -8.39
N ILE A 31 2.88 -12.88 -7.62
CA ILE A 31 1.64 -13.46 -8.15
C ILE A 31 0.65 -12.36 -8.51
N GLU A 32 0.15 -12.40 -9.74
CA GLU A 32 -0.85 -11.45 -10.22
C GLU A 32 -2.22 -11.72 -9.59
N ARG A 33 -2.87 -10.65 -9.11
CA ARG A 33 -4.20 -10.71 -8.49
C ARG A 33 -5.09 -9.62 -9.08
N ASP A 34 -6.40 -9.87 -9.11
CA ASP A 34 -7.37 -8.89 -9.59
C ASP A 34 -7.94 -8.05 -8.44
N PHE A 35 -8.78 -7.09 -8.79
CA PHE A 35 -9.40 -6.20 -7.82
C PHE A 35 -10.29 -6.93 -6.80
N ASP A 36 -11.05 -7.91 -7.25
CA ASP A 36 -11.95 -8.66 -6.36
C ASP A 36 -11.17 -9.44 -5.32
N TRP A 37 -10.04 -10.02 -5.71
CA TRP A 37 -9.17 -10.71 -4.76
C TRP A 37 -8.62 -9.76 -3.70
N ILE A 38 -8.19 -8.56 -4.11
CA ILE A 38 -7.66 -7.53 -3.20
C ILE A 38 -8.74 -7.12 -2.20
N LYS A 39 -9.94 -6.88 -2.67
CA LYS A 39 -11.08 -6.49 -1.84
C LYS A 39 -11.41 -7.55 -0.80
N GLU A 40 -11.50 -8.82 -1.20
CA GLU A 40 -11.76 -9.93 -0.28
C GLU A 40 -10.62 -10.12 0.73
N ALA A 41 -9.37 -10.00 0.27
CA ALA A 41 -8.22 -10.14 1.16
C ALA A 41 -8.22 -9.04 2.24
N SER A 42 -8.60 -7.82 1.88
CA SER A 42 -8.68 -6.72 2.83
C SER A 42 -9.77 -6.95 3.87
N PHE A 43 -10.95 -7.46 3.46
CA PHE A 43 -12.01 -7.80 4.39
C PHE A 43 -11.59 -8.89 5.38
N ARG A 44 -10.90 -9.93 4.90
CA ARG A 44 -10.39 -10.98 5.77
C ARG A 44 -9.37 -10.43 6.78
N GLY A 45 -8.43 -9.60 6.31
CA GLY A 45 -7.44 -8.99 7.17
C GLY A 45 -8.05 -8.08 8.22
N ASP A 46 -8.98 -7.22 7.82
CA ASP A 46 -9.66 -6.31 8.73
C ASP A 46 -10.49 -7.07 9.77
N SER A 47 -11.16 -8.12 9.35
CA SER A 47 -11.96 -8.97 10.24
C SER A 47 -11.10 -9.69 11.28
N ILE A 48 -9.95 -10.23 10.87
CA ILE A 48 -9.00 -10.89 11.77
C ILE A 48 -8.47 -9.90 12.80
N ARG A 49 -8.05 -8.70 12.38
CA ARG A 49 -7.56 -7.67 13.29
C ARG A 49 -8.63 -7.24 14.28
N SER A 50 -9.84 -7.03 13.82
CA SER A 50 -10.98 -6.66 14.67
C SER A 50 -11.27 -7.73 15.70
N SER A 51 -11.28 -9.01 15.29
CA SER A 51 -11.54 -10.16 16.18
C SER A 51 -10.46 -10.30 17.25
N ASN A 52 -9.22 -9.91 16.96
CA ASN A 52 -8.09 -10.02 17.86
C ASN A 52 -7.80 -8.73 18.63
N SER A 53 -8.67 -7.74 18.54
CA SER A 53 -8.47 -6.41 19.15
C SER A 53 -7.13 -5.77 18.74
N ALA A 54 -6.74 -5.99 17.50
CA ALA A 54 -5.51 -5.45 16.95
C ALA A 54 -5.79 -4.18 16.14
N SER A 55 -4.80 -3.33 16.01
CA SER A 55 -4.88 -2.10 15.21
C SER A 55 -3.77 -2.03 14.19
N LEU A 56 -4.02 -1.31 13.11
CA LEU A 56 -3.05 -1.05 12.06
C LEU A 56 -3.05 0.45 11.76
N GLU A 57 -1.91 1.10 11.94
CA GLU A 57 -1.73 2.50 11.59
C GLU A 57 -0.80 2.62 10.40
N THR A 58 -1.06 3.60 9.55
CA THR A 58 -0.25 3.85 8.36
C THR A 58 0.24 5.30 8.36
N GLU A 59 1.48 5.51 7.96
CA GLU A 59 2.07 6.82 7.82
C GLU A 59 2.78 6.92 6.47
N LEU A 60 2.36 7.88 5.64
CA LEU A 60 3.03 8.15 4.36
C LEU A 60 4.33 8.90 4.63
N LYS A 61 5.45 8.34 4.19
CA LYS A 61 6.76 8.98 4.32
C LYS A 61 7.18 9.71 3.05
N HIS A 62 7.04 9.05 1.91
CA HIS A 62 7.47 9.60 0.63
C HIS A 62 6.50 9.23 -0.47
N ILE A 63 6.28 10.16 -1.38
CA ILE A 63 5.56 9.92 -2.61
C ILE A 63 6.27 10.68 -3.73
N TYR A 64 6.52 10.02 -4.86
CA TYR A 64 7.10 10.67 -6.03
C TYR A 64 6.66 9.96 -7.31
N SER A 65 6.73 10.66 -8.41
CA SER A 65 6.35 10.13 -9.70
C SER A 65 7.43 10.37 -10.74
N LEU A 66 7.50 9.48 -11.71
CA LEU A 66 8.40 9.55 -12.85
C LEU A 66 7.59 9.30 -14.12
N VAL A 67 7.78 10.16 -15.12
CA VAL A 67 7.17 9.94 -16.43
C VAL A 67 8.02 8.94 -17.20
N LEU A 68 7.45 7.76 -17.49
CA LEU A 68 8.16 6.72 -18.23
C LEU A 68 8.37 7.09 -19.70
N ASN A 69 7.31 7.57 -20.33
CA ASN A 69 7.33 7.93 -21.74
C ASN A 69 6.28 9.02 -21.97
N PRO A 70 6.71 10.25 -22.29
CA PRO A 70 5.78 11.36 -22.49
C PRO A 70 4.76 11.14 -23.60
N ASN A 71 5.09 10.31 -24.59
CA ASN A 71 4.20 10.06 -25.71
C ASN A 71 3.12 9.01 -25.40
N SER A 72 3.36 8.13 -24.44
CA SER A 72 2.42 7.06 -24.08
C SER A 72 1.47 7.45 -22.95
N GLY A 73 1.74 8.55 -22.24
CA GLY A 73 0.94 8.94 -21.09
C GLY A 73 1.15 8.07 -19.84
N HIS A 74 2.16 7.20 -19.86
CA HIS A 74 2.47 6.37 -18.70
C HIS A 74 3.38 7.09 -17.72
N GLU A 75 3.09 6.93 -16.43
CA GLU A 75 3.98 7.37 -15.35
C GLU A 75 4.06 6.29 -14.27
N ILE A 76 5.15 6.28 -13.53
CA ILE A 76 5.31 5.47 -12.33
C ILE A 76 5.12 6.36 -11.12
N VAL A 77 4.26 5.96 -10.19
CA VAL A 77 4.13 6.59 -8.89
C VAL A 77 4.65 5.60 -7.85
N LYS A 78 5.56 6.05 -7.01
CA LYS A 78 6.12 5.24 -5.93
C LYS A 78 5.78 5.86 -4.59
N THR A 79 5.38 5.00 -3.65
CA THR A 79 5.06 5.43 -2.29
C THR A 79 5.85 4.63 -1.27
N HIS A 80 6.15 5.27 -0.15
CA HIS A 80 6.79 4.63 1.00
C HIS A 80 5.97 4.95 2.22
N PHE A 81 5.41 3.91 2.85
CA PHE A 81 4.65 4.00 4.08
C PHE A 81 5.37 3.28 5.20
N ILE A 82 5.11 3.69 6.43
CA ILE A 82 5.39 2.89 7.61
C ILE A 82 4.06 2.40 8.15
N TYR A 83 3.93 1.09 8.30
CA TYR A 83 2.81 0.45 8.95
C TYR A 83 3.18 0.06 10.38
N THR A 84 2.29 0.33 11.31
CA THR A 84 2.44 -0.06 12.71
C THR A 84 1.25 -0.94 13.09
N TYR A 85 1.53 -2.19 13.39
CA TYR A 85 0.55 -3.17 13.84
C TYR A 85 0.69 -3.35 15.35
N THR A 86 -0.40 -3.18 16.08
CA THR A 86 -0.43 -3.37 17.53
C THR A 86 -1.46 -4.44 17.86
N ASP A 87 -1.04 -5.52 18.53
CA ASP A 87 -1.96 -6.59 18.93
C ASP A 87 -2.64 -6.28 20.27
N SER A 88 -3.50 -7.19 20.73
CA SER A 88 -4.27 -7.02 21.96
C SER A 88 -3.40 -7.01 23.23
N LEU A 89 -2.16 -7.50 23.13
CA LEU A 89 -1.20 -7.51 24.24
C LEU A 89 -0.23 -6.34 24.18
N GLU A 90 -0.50 -5.37 23.30
CA GLU A 90 0.33 -4.19 23.05
C GLU A 90 1.71 -4.49 22.47
N ASN A 91 1.88 -5.66 21.86
CA ASN A 91 3.07 -5.95 21.07
C ASN A 91 2.98 -5.17 19.76
N ILE A 92 4.07 -4.50 19.42
CA ILE A 92 4.14 -3.64 18.24
C ILE A 92 5.04 -4.26 17.20
N ASN A 93 4.56 -4.33 15.97
CA ASN A 93 5.33 -4.75 14.82
C ASN A 93 5.25 -3.67 13.75
N ARG A 94 6.39 -3.21 13.25
CA ARG A 94 6.48 -2.14 12.25
C ARG A 94 7.19 -2.63 11.02
N TRP A 95 6.75 -2.14 9.86
CA TRP A 95 7.44 -2.43 8.62
C TRP A 95 7.33 -1.27 7.64
N ARG A 96 8.27 -1.21 6.70
CA ARG A 96 8.24 -0.29 5.59
C ARG A 96 7.48 -0.97 4.46
N GLN A 97 6.53 -0.25 3.89
CA GLN A 97 5.74 -0.72 2.76
C GLN A 97 6.07 0.14 1.55
N PHE A 98 6.61 -0.50 0.52
CA PHE A 98 6.94 0.16 -0.74
C PHE A 98 5.91 -0.26 -1.78
N GLU A 99 5.29 0.70 -2.42
CA GLU A 99 4.30 0.43 -3.46
C GLU A 99 4.67 1.16 -4.74
N THR A 100 4.40 0.51 -5.86
CA THR A 100 4.64 1.06 -7.19
C THR A 100 3.35 0.98 -7.99
N PHE A 101 2.96 2.10 -8.56
CA PHE A 101 1.76 2.22 -9.39
C PHE A 101 2.17 2.60 -10.79
N ILE A 102 1.61 1.91 -11.79
CA ILE A 102 1.72 2.34 -13.17
C ILE A 102 0.40 3.00 -13.52
N VAL A 103 0.47 4.28 -13.87
CA VAL A 103 -0.67 5.12 -14.14
C VAL A 103 -0.64 5.54 -15.60
N LYS A 104 -1.78 5.44 -16.28
CA LYS A 104 -1.93 5.93 -17.64
C LYS A 104 -3.17 6.79 -17.71
N ASP A 105 -3.00 8.03 -18.17
CA ASP A 105 -4.10 9.00 -18.33
C ASP A 105 -4.92 9.18 -17.05
N GLY A 106 -4.22 9.22 -15.89
CA GLY A 106 -4.84 9.38 -14.59
C GLY A 106 -5.47 8.14 -13.99
N VAL A 107 -5.35 7.00 -14.67
CA VAL A 107 -5.97 5.73 -14.22
C VAL A 107 -4.87 4.74 -13.81
N VAL A 108 -5.01 4.17 -12.62
CA VAL A 108 -4.08 3.16 -12.12
C VAL A 108 -4.30 1.86 -12.87
N ARG A 109 -3.28 1.42 -13.59
CA ARG A 109 -3.34 0.18 -14.40
C ARG A 109 -2.70 -0.99 -13.69
N ARG A 110 -1.71 -0.73 -12.85
CA ARG A 110 -0.94 -1.78 -12.19
C ARG A 110 -0.51 -1.30 -10.81
N TRP A 111 -0.56 -2.20 -9.85
CA TRP A 111 -0.18 -1.91 -8.47
C TRP A 111 0.65 -3.07 -7.95
N SER A 112 1.83 -2.78 -7.42
CA SER A 112 2.66 -3.77 -6.78
C SER A 112 3.16 -3.25 -5.43
N GLY A 113 3.39 -4.17 -4.50
CA GLY A 113 3.85 -3.80 -3.18
C GLY A 113 4.81 -4.83 -2.60
N SER A 114 5.69 -4.35 -1.73
CA SER A 114 6.60 -5.19 -0.96
C SER A 114 6.83 -4.56 0.41
N GLY A 115 7.08 -5.40 1.40
CA GLY A 115 7.32 -4.95 2.77
C GLY A 115 8.71 -5.35 3.26
N GLN A 116 9.23 -4.56 4.19
CA GLN A 116 10.47 -4.84 4.89
C GLN A 116 10.29 -4.56 6.37
N ASP A 117 10.48 -5.56 7.22
CA ASP A 117 10.34 -5.40 8.65
C ASP A 117 11.35 -4.41 9.21
N ILE A 118 10.90 -3.62 10.19
CA ILE A 118 11.77 -2.71 10.94
C ILE A 118 12.02 -3.35 12.30
N PRO A 119 13.25 -3.80 12.59
CA PRO A 119 13.58 -4.33 13.91
C PRO A 119 13.42 -3.26 14.99
N GLU A 120 12.99 -3.64 16.20
CA GLU A 120 12.83 -2.70 17.30
C GLU A 120 14.10 -1.89 17.58
N GLU A 121 15.24 -2.53 17.48
CA GLU A 121 16.55 -1.91 17.74
C GLU A 121 16.93 -0.84 16.72
N ASP A 122 16.27 -0.81 15.55
CA ASP A 122 16.56 0.14 14.47
C ASP A 122 15.53 1.28 14.37
N GLU A 123 14.54 1.33 15.26
CA GLU A 123 13.48 2.33 15.17
C GLU A 123 14.00 3.77 15.23
N GLU A 124 14.94 4.07 16.12
CA GLU A 124 15.53 5.39 16.24
C GLU A 124 16.34 5.78 15.01
N GLU A 125 17.11 4.83 14.48
CA GLU A 125 17.90 5.03 13.26
C GLU A 125 17.01 5.28 12.06
N SER A 126 15.87 4.57 11.98
CA SER A 126 14.92 4.76 10.90
C SER A 126 14.32 6.17 10.88
N VAL A 127 14.09 6.75 12.06
CA VAL A 127 13.59 8.13 12.18
C VAL A 127 14.64 9.14 11.70
N GLU A 128 15.91 8.93 12.03
CA GLU A 128 17.00 9.79 11.60
C GLU A 128 17.20 9.75 10.08
N GLU A 129 17.11 8.57 9.49
CA GLU A 129 17.26 8.38 8.05
C GLU A 129 16.19 9.06 7.20
N THR A 130 15.03 9.32 7.77
CA THR A 130 13.92 9.95 7.04
C THR A 130 13.98 11.47 7.02
N GLU A 131 14.97 12.04 7.65
CA GLU A 131 15.22 13.48 7.57
C GLU A 131 15.79 13.86 6.19
#